data_ec81d5812d070458ece5bbd3209f25a9
#
_entry.id   ec81d5812d070458ece5bbd3209f25a9
#
_cell.length_a   1.000
_cell.length_b   1.000
_cell.length_c   1.000
_cell.angle_alpha   90.00
_cell.angle_beta   90.00
_cell.angle_gamma   90.00
#
_symmetry.space_group_name_H-M   'P 1'
#
loop_
_entity.id
_entity.type
_entity.pdbx_description
1 polymer ?
#
loop_
_entity_poly.entity_id
_entity_poly.type
_entity_poly.pdbx_seq_one_letter_code
_entity_poly.pdbx_strand_id
1 'polypeptide(L)'
;MGRFTARPITFVIMGFTWLVLSTLVGLAIVIGLVYGTPLPAWLKPAHAHAALIGGILQLIIGGLLACFWKLSEGDQARPDSRAGLFIILNAATAVLLAGFWLGNMKIVGGAGIVVIGAVLSVATITWQYSRRELTRPASSSWLYRFSFVALIGGLTIAVAMAFRFMPEYYAHARLLHLHVILMGFVTLTAIGATHHLLPAILNTELYSPKLARLVTVLLPVGFAILIGGFITSSLRLELVIGGLLVLSIALYAYNLVRTWMR
;
A
#
# COMPACT_ATOMS: atom_id res chain seq x y z
N MET A 1 22.03 18.51 21.73
CA MET A 1 21.70 17.77 20.52
C MET A 1 20.19 17.55 20.48
N GLY A 2 19.44 18.20 19.57
CA GLY A 2 17.99 18.03 19.44
C GLY A 2 17.65 16.61 19.03
N ARG A 3 16.70 15.96 19.69
CA ARG A 3 16.20 14.63 19.28
C ARG A 3 15.51 14.74 17.93
N PHE A 4 15.85 13.85 16.99
CA PHE A 4 15.18 13.76 15.70
C PHE A 4 13.70 13.38 15.89
N THR A 5 12.78 14.20 15.38
CA THR A 5 11.34 13.93 15.41
C THR A 5 10.82 13.76 13.99
N ALA A 6 10.29 12.58 13.66
CA ALA A 6 9.68 12.34 12.36
C ALA A 6 8.25 12.91 12.33
N ARG A 7 8.05 13.97 11.55
CA ARG A 7 6.73 14.55 11.24
C ARG A 7 6.09 13.82 10.05
N PRO A 8 4.77 13.89 9.86
CA PRO A 8 4.13 13.32 8.67
C PRO A 8 4.81 13.72 7.35
N ILE A 9 5.20 14.98 7.23
CA ILE A 9 5.91 15.51 6.05
C ILE A 9 7.26 14.82 5.80
N THR A 10 7.94 14.33 6.85
CA THR A 10 9.22 13.62 6.71
C THR A 10 9.02 12.31 5.92
N PHE A 11 7.93 11.56 6.19
CA PHE A 11 7.56 10.37 5.43
C PHE A 11 7.22 10.72 3.98
N VAL A 12 6.49 11.81 3.76
CA VAL A 12 6.12 12.25 2.41
C VAL A 12 7.36 12.62 1.58
N ILE A 13 8.27 13.41 2.13
CA ILE A 13 9.53 13.80 1.45
C ILE A 13 10.35 12.54 1.12
N MET A 14 10.51 11.63 2.09
CA MET A 14 11.28 10.41 1.87
C MET A 14 10.59 9.48 0.86
N GLY A 15 9.26 9.40 0.88
CA GLY A 15 8.48 8.66 -0.10
C GLY A 15 8.75 9.18 -1.53
N PHE A 16 8.72 10.48 -1.74
CA PHE A 16 9.11 11.07 -3.03
C PHE A 16 10.57 10.82 -3.39
N THR A 17 11.49 10.88 -2.43
CA THR A 17 12.90 10.55 -2.66
C THR A 17 13.05 9.12 -3.19
N TRP A 18 12.39 8.14 -2.57
CA TRP A 18 12.39 6.76 -3.04
C TRP A 18 11.74 6.59 -4.42
N LEU A 19 10.66 7.33 -4.71
CA LEU A 19 10.05 7.30 -6.05
C LEU A 19 11.00 7.85 -7.11
N VAL A 20 11.71 8.93 -6.84
CA VAL A 20 12.73 9.47 -7.77
C VAL A 20 13.83 8.45 -7.99
N LEU A 21 14.39 7.86 -6.93
CA LEU A 21 15.41 6.81 -7.04
C LEU A 21 14.89 5.61 -7.85
N SER A 22 13.67 5.16 -7.56
CA SER A 22 13.04 4.08 -8.32
C SER A 22 12.85 4.45 -9.80
N THR A 23 12.45 5.68 -10.10
CA THR A 23 12.28 6.15 -11.49
C THR A 23 13.60 6.12 -12.24
N LEU A 24 14.72 6.52 -11.61
CA LEU A 24 16.05 6.42 -12.23
C LEU A 24 16.43 4.98 -12.53
N VAL A 25 16.14 4.05 -11.61
CA VAL A 25 16.35 2.60 -11.85
C VAL A 25 15.44 2.11 -13.00
N GLY A 26 14.17 2.54 -13.01
CA GLY A 26 13.22 2.22 -14.07
C GLY A 26 13.70 2.74 -15.45
N LEU A 27 14.23 3.95 -15.50
CA LEU A 27 14.82 4.52 -16.71
C LEU A 27 16.01 3.68 -17.19
N ALA A 28 16.91 3.26 -16.30
CA ALA A 28 18.01 2.37 -16.63
C ALA A 28 17.51 1.02 -17.21
N ILE A 29 16.40 0.48 -16.66
CA ILE A 29 15.77 -0.73 -17.22
C ILE A 29 15.27 -0.48 -18.63
N VAL A 30 14.57 0.62 -18.90
CA VAL A 30 14.05 0.95 -20.23
C VAL A 30 15.19 1.15 -21.24
N ILE A 31 16.24 1.89 -20.85
CA ILE A 31 17.43 2.08 -21.70
C ILE A 31 18.07 0.72 -22.04
N GLY A 32 18.27 -0.15 -21.03
CA GLY A 32 18.82 -1.48 -21.26
C GLY A 32 17.98 -2.33 -22.22
N LEU A 33 16.66 -2.25 -22.11
CA LEU A 33 15.74 -2.95 -23.03
C LEU A 33 15.81 -2.40 -24.45
N VAL A 34 15.88 -1.08 -24.63
CA VAL A 34 15.95 -0.43 -25.94
C VAL A 34 17.26 -0.78 -26.66
N TYR A 35 18.37 -0.82 -25.94
CA TYR A 35 19.69 -1.13 -26.51
C TYR A 35 20.05 -2.63 -26.49
N GLY A 36 19.11 -3.50 -26.08
CA GLY A 36 19.35 -4.94 -26.01
C GLY A 36 20.40 -5.37 -25.00
N THR A 37 20.71 -4.52 -24.00
CA THR A 37 21.73 -4.81 -22.99
C THR A 37 21.19 -5.80 -21.96
N PRO A 38 21.94 -6.86 -21.60
CA PRO A 38 21.51 -7.79 -20.55
C PRO A 38 21.32 -7.06 -19.21
N LEU A 39 20.12 -7.13 -18.65
CA LEU A 39 19.81 -6.50 -17.38
C LEU A 39 20.05 -7.47 -16.21
N PRO A 40 20.68 -7.03 -15.12
CA PRO A 40 20.81 -7.83 -13.91
C PRO A 40 19.44 -8.24 -13.36
N ALA A 41 19.28 -9.51 -12.98
CA ALA A 41 18.00 -10.07 -12.52
C ALA A 41 17.41 -9.33 -11.30
N TRP A 42 18.28 -8.73 -10.47
CA TRP A 42 17.88 -7.97 -9.28
C TRP A 42 17.26 -6.59 -9.59
N LEU A 43 17.48 -6.03 -10.78
CA LEU A 43 17.15 -4.64 -11.08
C LEU A 43 15.62 -4.40 -11.07
N LYS A 44 14.84 -5.31 -11.71
CA LYS A 44 13.37 -5.21 -11.75
C LYS A 44 12.74 -5.30 -10.35
N PRO A 45 13.05 -6.32 -9.51
CA PRO A 45 12.49 -6.36 -8.17
C PRO A 45 12.97 -5.20 -7.29
N ALA A 46 14.21 -4.73 -7.41
CA ALA A 46 14.69 -3.56 -6.69
C ALA A 46 13.90 -2.30 -7.06
N HIS A 47 13.70 -2.04 -8.36
CA HIS A 47 12.85 -0.94 -8.83
C HIS A 47 11.45 -0.99 -8.21
N ALA A 48 10.77 -2.15 -8.31
CA ALA A 48 9.41 -2.28 -7.80
C ALA A 48 9.32 -2.07 -6.27
N HIS A 49 10.26 -2.62 -5.49
CA HIS A 49 10.24 -2.50 -4.03
C HIS A 49 10.67 -1.11 -3.56
N ALA A 50 11.61 -0.45 -4.25
CA ALA A 50 11.92 0.96 -3.98
C ALA A 50 10.70 1.86 -4.20
N ALA A 51 9.92 1.63 -5.28
CA ALA A 51 8.70 2.38 -5.54
C ALA A 51 7.60 2.07 -4.51
N LEU A 52 7.35 0.79 -4.21
CA LEU A 52 6.19 0.38 -3.41
C LEU A 52 6.44 0.52 -1.91
N ILE A 53 7.57 0.04 -1.38
CA ILE A 53 7.89 0.10 0.05
C ILE A 53 8.53 1.44 0.40
N GLY A 54 9.57 1.83 -0.34
CA GLY A 54 10.25 3.11 -0.13
C GLY A 54 9.35 4.30 -0.46
N GLY A 55 8.65 4.26 -1.58
CA GLY A 55 7.81 5.35 -2.08
C GLY A 55 6.39 5.31 -1.55
N ILE A 56 5.52 4.52 -2.17
CA ILE A 56 4.06 4.56 -1.99
C ILE A 56 3.66 4.28 -0.54
N LEU A 57 4.24 3.28 0.10
CA LEU A 57 3.93 2.97 1.50
C LEU A 57 4.25 4.15 2.42
N GLN A 58 5.38 4.83 2.23
CA GLN A 58 5.74 6.00 3.03
C GLN A 58 4.82 7.18 2.76
N LEU A 59 4.42 7.44 1.51
CA LEU A 59 3.42 8.46 1.18
C LEU A 59 2.08 8.19 1.88
N ILE A 60 1.62 6.94 1.87
CA ILE A 60 0.39 6.52 2.54
C ILE A 60 0.53 6.70 4.06
N ILE A 61 1.63 6.25 4.67
CA ILE A 61 1.88 6.42 6.10
C ILE A 61 1.91 7.92 6.47
N GLY A 62 2.64 8.74 5.71
CA GLY A 62 2.70 10.18 5.92
C GLY A 62 1.33 10.84 5.83
N GLY A 63 0.53 10.48 4.83
CA GLY A 63 -0.85 10.95 4.66
C GLY A 63 -1.77 10.55 5.81
N LEU A 64 -1.75 9.28 6.21
CA LEU A 64 -2.54 8.78 7.36
C LEU A 64 -2.13 9.47 8.66
N LEU A 65 -0.82 9.60 8.93
CA LEU A 65 -0.34 10.30 10.11
C LEU A 65 -0.75 11.78 10.10
N ALA A 66 -0.77 12.44 8.93
CA ALA A 66 -1.24 13.83 8.81
C ALA A 66 -2.74 13.95 9.10
N CYS A 67 -3.56 13.02 8.58
CA CYS A 67 -4.99 12.98 8.86
C CYS A 67 -5.28 12.77 10.35
N PHE A 68 -4.56 11.83 10.97
CA PHE A 68 -4.77 11.50 12.39
C PHE A 68 -4.10 12.49 13.36
N TRP A 69 -3.11 13.27 12.90
CA TRP A 69 -2.44 14.27 13.73
C TRP A 69 -3.39 15.31 14.29
N LYS A 70 -4.29 15.84 13.44
CA LYS A 70 -5.29 16.83 13.86
C LYS A 70 -6.27 16.30 14.92
N LEU A 71 -6.44 14.99 14.97
CA LEU A 71 -7.37 14.33 15.91
C LEU A 71 -6.72 14.01 17.25
N SER A 72 -5.38 14.04 17.31
CA SER A 72 -4.60 13.69 18.48
C SER A 72 -4.03 14.88 19.24
N GLU A 73 -4.44 16.11 18.93
CA GLU A 73 -3.93 17.33 19.63
C GLU A 73 -4.18 17.33 21.14
N GLY A 74 -4.95 16.37 21.68
CA GLY A 74 -5.11 16.13 23.13
C GLY A 74 -4.39 14.90 23.68
N ASP A 75 -3.84 14.02 22.83
CA ASP A 75 -3.22 12.78 23.28
C ASP A 75 -1.75 12.77 22.84
N GLN A 76 -0.83 12.89 23.78
CA GLN A 76 0.63 12.95 23.54
C GLN A 76 1.12 11.62 22.93
N ALA A 77 0.83 11.36 21.67
CA ALA A 77 1.46 10.29 20.93
C ALA A 77 2.97 10.57 20.88
N ARG A 78 3.73 9.73 21.57
CA ARG A 78 5.17 9.91 21.85
C ARG A 78 5.93 10.21 20.55
N PRO A 79 6.57 11.38 20.41
CA PRO A 79 7.33 11.77 19.21
C PRO A 79 8.42 10.75 18.86
N ASP A 80 9.00 10.09 19.87
CA ASP A 80 10.10 9.13 19.74
C ASP A 80 9.70 7.87 18.97
N SER A 81 8.43 7.42 19.07
CA SER A 81 7.96 6.20 18.37
C SER A 81 7.89 6.40 16.85
N ARG A 82 7.63 7.60 16.38
CA ARG A 82 7.55 7.91 14.94
C ARG A 82 8.90 8.03 14.30
N ALA A 83 9.88 8.56 15.02
CA ALA A 83 11.27 8.60 14.58
C ALA A 83 11.81 7.17 14.41
N GLY A 84 11.54 6.28 15.37
CA GLY A 84 11.88 4.87 15.28
C GLY A 84 11.24 4.18 14.08
N LEU A 85 9.93 4.38 13.87
CA LEU A 85 9.21 3.83 12.71
C LEU A 85 9.83 4.30 11.38
N PHE A 86 10.12 5.60 11.25
CA PHE A 86 10.73 6.18 10.06
C PHE A 86 12.11 5.57 9.77
N ILE A 87 12.97 5.48 10.78
CA ILE A 87 14.32 4.91 10.64
C ILE A 87 14.25 3.43 10.27
N ILE A 88 13.44 2.65 10.99
CA ILE A 88 13.28 1.20 10.76
C ILE A 88 12.77 0.93 9.35
N LEU A 89 11.75 1.67 8.88
CA LEU A 89 11.18 1.45 7.56
C LEU A 89 12.20 1.75 6.45
N ASN A 90 12.95 2.85 6.56
CA ASN A 90 13.96 3.21 5.57
C ASN A 90 15.16 2.26 5.60
N ALA A 91 15.64 1.89 6.78
CA ALA A 91 16.72 0.93 6.93
C ALA A 91 16.32 -0.45 6.36
N ALA A 92 15.12 -0.94 6.70
CA ALA A 92 14.60 -2.19 6.16
C ALA A 92 14.45 -2.16 4.63
N THR A 93 13.99 -1.03 4.07
CA THR A 93 13.92 -0.84 2.61
C THR A 93 15.30 -0.92 1.98
N ALA A 94 16.29 -0.21 2.52
CA ALA A 94 17.66 -0.24 2.01
C ALA A 94 18.29 -1.65 2.12
N VAL A 95 18.11 -2.35 3.24
CA VAL A 95 18.59 -3.73 3.43
C VAL A 95 17.91 -4.70 2.46
N LEU A 96 16.61 -4.52 2.21
CA LEU A 96 15.86 -5.34 1.24
C LEU A 96 16.41 -5.17 -0.18
N LEU A 97 16.69 -3.93 -0.59
CA LEU A 97 17.28 -3.65 -1.90
C LEU A 97 18.71 -4.20 -2.01
N ALA A 98 19.52 -4.08 -0.95
CA ALA A 98 20.82 -4.70 -0.88
C ALA A 98 20.73 -6.23 -0.98
N GLY A 99 19.72 -6.84 -0.36
CA GLY A 99 19.46 -8.27 -0.47
C GLY A 99 19.20 -8.73 -1.91
N PHE A 100 18.42 -7.97 -2.68
CA PHE A 100 18.23 -8.24 -4.12
C PHE A 100 19.54 -8.09 -4.89
N TRP A 101 20.29 -7.01 -4.66
CA TRP A 101 21.55 -6.77 -5.32
C TRP A 101 22.57 -7.88 -5.07
N LEU A 102 22.65 -8.36 -3.84
CA LEU A 102 23.53 -9.48 -3.44
C LEU A 102 22.99 -10.86 -3.86
N GLY A 103 21.78 -10.94 -4.40
CA GLY A 103 21.12 -12.20 -4.70
C GLY A 103 20.78 -13.05 -3.47
N ASN A 104 20.75 -12.44 -2.29
CA ASN A 104 20.54 -13.14 -1.03
C ASN A 104 19.10 -13.00 -0.53
N MET A 105 18.27 -14.00 -0.86
CA MET A 105 16.85 -14.01 -0.50
C MET A 105 16.60 -14.11 1.01
N LYS A 106 17.54 -14.61 1.81
CA LYS A 106 17.41 -14.60 3.28
C LYS A 106 17.45 -13.18 3.84
N ILE A 107 18.32 -12.31 3.28
CA ILE A 107 18.36 -10.88 3.63
C ILE A 107 17.05 -10.20 3.22
N VAL A 108 16.55 -10.48 2.01
CA VAL A 108 15.25 -9.96 1.53
C VAL A 108 14.11 -10.37 2.46
N GLY A 109 14.03 -11.66 2.84
CA GLY A 109 13.02 -12.18 3.75
C GLY A 109 13.12 -11.59 5.15
N GLY A 110 14.33 -11.47 5.71
CA GLY A 110 14.58 -10.84 7.01
C GLY A 110 14.16 -9.37 7.04
N ALA A 111 14.54 -8.60 6.02
CA ALA A 111 14.09 -7.21 5.86
C ALA A 111 12.56 -7.12 5.71
N GLY A 112 11.94 -8.04 4.98
CA GLY A 112 10.49 -8.16 4.84
C GLY A 112 9.78 -8.35 6.18
N ILE A 113 10.32 -9.18 7.08
CA ILE A 113 9.79 -9.36 8.45
C ILE A 113 9.83 -8.04 9.23
N VAL A 114 10.92 -7.27 9.11
CA VAL A 114 11.04 -5.96 9.76
C VAL A 114 10.01 -4.97 9.20
N VAL A 115 9.79 -4.98 7.88
CA VAL A 115 8.72 -4.16 7.25
C VAL A 115 7.34 -4.57 7.78
N ILE A 116 7.05 -5.87 7.95
CA ILE A 116 5.78 -6.33 8.55
C ILE A 116 5.61 -5.74 9.95
N GLY A 117 6.64 -5.78 10.79
CA GLY A 117 6.61 -5.18 12.14
C GLY A 117 6.30 -3.68 12.12
N ALA A 118 6.93 -2.93 11.21
CA ALA A 118 6.66 -1.51 11.00
C ALA A 118 5.21 -1.26 10.54
N VAL A 119 4.71 -2.05 9.59
CA VAL A 119 3.33 -1.97 9.09
C VAL A 119 2.31 -2.30 10.18
N LEU A 120 2.56 -3.31 11.01
CA LEU A 120 1.71 -3.66 12.14
C LEU A 120 1.59 -2.49 13.13
N SER A 121 2.70 -1.78 13.39
CA SER A 121 2.69 -0.59 14.25
C SER A 121 1.79 0.52 13.67
N VAL A 122 1.84 0.77 12.36
CA VAL A 122 0.96 1.74 11.69
C VAL A 122 -0.49 1.27 11.67
N ALA A 123 -0.72 -0.02 11.42
CA ALA A 123 -2.06 -0.60 11.40
C ALA A 123 -2.74 -0.47 12.78
N THR A 124 -2.03 -0.71 13.88
CA THR A 124 -2.56 -0.53 15.24
C THR A 124 -2.92 0.92 15.54
N ILE A 125 -2.07 1.87 15.15
CA ILE A 125 -2.36 3.31 15.26
C ILE A 125 -3.62 3.65 14.46
N THR A 126 -3.68 3.26 13.19
CA THR A 126 -4.83 3.51 12.32
C THR A 126 -6.11 2.89 12.86
N TRP A 127 -6.02 1.67 13.42
CA TRP A 127 -7.17 0.98 14.04
C TRP A 127 -7.69 1.71 15.26
N GLN A 128 -6.80 2.17 16.15
CA GLN A 128 -7.18 2.90 17.36
C GLN A 128 -7.89 4.21 17.03
N TYR A 129 -7.36 4.99 16.06
CA TYR A 129 -7.98 6.23 15.60
C TYR A 129 -9.32 5.99 14.90
N SER A 130 -9.41 4.99 14.02
CA SER A 130 -10.66 4.69 13.31
C SER A 130 -11.80 4.27 14.24
N ARG A 131 -11.51 3.78 15.45
CA ARG A 131 -12.52 3.49 16.47
C ARG A 131 -13.04 4.72 17.20
N ARG A 132 -12.21 5.76 17.34
CA ARG A 132 -12.59 7.01 18.02
C ARG A 132 -13.45 7.93 17.14
N GLU A 133 -13.33 7.79 15.81
CA GLU A 133 -14.05 8.60 14.81
C GLU A 133 -15.39 8.02 14.34
N LEU A 134 -16.10 7.27 15.14
CA LEU A 134 -17.39 6.67 14.77
C LEU A 134 -18.49 7.68 14.35
N THR A 135 -18.21 8.98 14.37
CA THR A 135 -19.14 10.05 14.02
C THR A 135 -19.06 10.51 12.54
N ARG A 136 -18.10 10.01 11.70
CA ARG A 136 -17.99 10.37 10.28
C ARG A 136 -17.89 9.14 9.39
N PRO A 137 -18.17 9.21 8.06
CA PRO A 137 -18.71 8.09 7.29
C PRO A 137 -17.89 6.81 7.46
N ALA A 138 -18.50 5.84 8.11
CA ALA A 138 -17.94 4.53 8.45
C ALA A 138 -17.35 3.77 7.26
N SER A 139 -17.70 4.17 6.03
CA SER A 139 -17.27 3.55 4.78
C SER A 139 -15.75 3.63 4.55
N SER A 140 -15.12 4.80 4.74
CA SER A 140 -13.69 4.97 4.47
C SER A 140 -12.81 4.24 5.49
N SER A 141 -13.22 4.15 6.75
CA SER A 141 -12.47 3.45 7.79
C SER A 141 -12.37 1.94 7.54
N TRP A 142 -13.39 1.33 6.95
CA TRP A 142 -13.37 -0.06 6.55
C TRP A 142 -12.35 -0.34 5.44
N LEU A 143 -12.26 0.55 4.43
CA LEU A 143 -11.29 0.41 3.34
C LEU A 143 -9.85 0.46 3.88
N TYR A 144 -9.54 1.34 4.81
CA TYR A 144 -8.22 1.37 5.46
C TYR A 144 -7.91 0.07 6.21
N ARG A 145 -8.87 -0.48 6.95
CA ARG A 145 -8.67 -1.75 7.68
C ARG A 145 -8.40 -2.90 6.73
N PHE A 146 -9.21 -3.04 5.67
CA PHE A 146 -9.01 -4.07 4.65
C PHE A 146 -7.68 -3.89 3.93
N SER A 147 -7.28 -2.66 3.62
CA SER A 147 -6.02 -2.39 2.96
C SER A 147 -4.82 -2.82 3.80
N PHE A 148 -4.82 -2.59 5.10
CA PHE A 148 -3.76 -3.07 5.98
C PHE A 148 -3.74 -4.59 6.13
N VAL A 149 -4.90 -5.24 6.20
CA VAL A 149 -4.98 -6.71 6.19
C VAL A 149 -4.39 -7.26 4.90
N ALA A 150 -4.74 -6.67 3.75
CA ALA A 150 -4.16 -7.04 2.46
C ALA A 150 -2.65 -6.81 2.43
N LEU A 151 -2.15 -5.66 2.91
CA LEU A 151 -0.72 -5.38 2.96
C LEU A 151 0.04 -6.42 3.78
N ILE A 152 -0.43 -6.74 4.99
CA ILE A 152 0.19 -7.75 5.85
C ILE A 152 0.17 -9.12 5.16
N GLY A 153 -0.95 -9.52 4.57
CA GLY A 153 -1.07 -10.77 3.81
C GLY A 153 -0.10 -10.82 2.63
N GLY A 154 -0.03 -9.75 1.83
CA GLY A 154 0.90 -9.64 0.71
C GLY A 154 2.37 -9.69 1.13
N LEU A 155 2.74 -9.00 2.21
CA LEU A 155 4.10 -9.05 2.76
C LEU A 155 4.44 -10.45 3.30
N THR A 156 3.48 -11.14 3.93
CA THR A 156 3.66 -12.51 4.42
C THR A 156 3.93 -13.47 3.25
N ILE A 157 3.18 -13.35 2.14
CA ILE A 157 3.44 -14.13 0.92
C ILE A 157 4.85 -13.84 0.38
N ALA A 158 5.28 -12.58 0.35
CA ALA A 158 6.62 -12.20 -0.11
C ALA A 158 7.73 -12.82 0.75
N VAL A 159 7.57 -12.80 2.08
CA VAL A 159 8.51 -13.42 3.03
C VAL A 159 8.55 -14.93 2.82
N ALA A 160 7.38 -15.58 2.65
CA ALA A 160 7.32 -17.02 2.37
C ALA A 160 8.03 -17.39 1.06
N MET A 161 7.89 -16.56 0.00
CA MET A 161 8.63 -16.73 -1.25
C MET A 161 10.13 -16.56 -1.06
N ALA A 162 10.57 -15.56 -0.30
CA ALA A 162 11.99 -15.30 -0.05
C ALA A 162 12.66 -16.45 0.70
N PHE A 163 11.99 -17.08 1.64
CA PHE A 163 12.47 -18.27 2.36
C PHE A 163 12.20 -19.60 1.64
N ARG A 164 11.63 -19.56 0.42
CA ARG A 164 11.33 -20.73 -0.39
C ARG A 164 10.38 -21.75 0.28
N PHE A 165 9.40 -21.27 1.05
CA PHE A 165 8.40 -22.14 1.68
C PHE A 165 7.40 -22.73 0.66
N MET A 166 7.30 -22.13 -0.54
CA MET A 166 6.36 -22.54 -1.58
C MET A 166 7.05 -22.55 -2.96
N PRO A 167 8.10 -23.35 -3.18
CA PRO A 167 8.87 -23.31 -4.42
C PRO A 167 8.05 -23.71 -5.65
N GLU A 168 7.15 -24.67 -5.52
CA GLU A 168 6.31 -25.19 -6.60
C GLU A 168 5.24 -24.18 -7.06
N TYR A 169 4.80 -23.30 -6.15
CA TYR A 169 3.78 -22.27 -6.39
C TYR A 169 4.36 -20.88 -6.59
N TYR A 170 5.66 -20.73 -6.79
CA TYR A 170 6.33 -19.44 -6.80
C TYR A 170 5.72 -18.44 -7.80
N ALA A 171 5.38 -18.89 -9.02
CA ALA A 171 4.79 -18.02 -10.04
C ALA A 171 3.40 -17.49 -9.61
N HIS A 172 2.55 -18.37 -9.08
CA HIS A 172 1.24 -18.00 -8.54
C HIS A 172 1.35 -17.11 -7.30
N ALA A 173 2.24 -17.45 -6.37
CA ALA A 173 2.50 -16.65 -5.18
C ALA A 173 2.98 -15.24 -5.54
N ARG A 174 3.81 -15.09 -6.59
CA ARG A 174 4.27 -13.79 -7.09
C ARG A 174 3.12 -12.96 -7.67
N LEU A 175 2.26 -13.56 -8.48
CA LEU A 175 1.07 -12.89 -9.01
C LEU A 175 0.11 -12.49 -7.89
N LEU A 176 -0.15 -13.39 -6.98
CA LEU A 176 -1.00 -13.13 -5.81
C LEU A 176 -0.42 -11.99 -4.96
N HIS A 177 0.89 -12.02 -4.65
CA HIS A 177 1.56 -10.94 -3.94
C HIS A 177 1.35 -9.57 -4.61
N LEU A 178 1.57 -9.49 -5.94
CA LEU A 178 1.38 -8.25 -6.70
C LEU A 178 -0.06 -7.74 -6.62
N HIS A 179 -1.06 -8.60 -6.83
CA HIS A 179 -2.46 -8.20 -6.78
C HIS A 179 -2.88 -7.79 -5.37
N VAL A 180 -2.44 -8.52 -4.35
CA VAL A 180 -2.75 -8.19 -2.95
C VAL A 180 -2.16 -6.82 -2.56
N ILE A 181 -0.94 -6.51 -2.99
CA ILE A 181 -0.33 -5.20 -2.72
C ILE A 181 -0.99 -4.09 -3.54
N LEU A 182 -1.12 -4.25 -4.86
CA LEU A 182 -1.59 -3.17 -5.72
C LEU A 182 -3.09 -2.93 -5.58
N MET A 183 -3.89 -3.97 -5.62
CA MET A 183 -5.36 -3.83 -5.53
C MET A 183 -5.83 -3.80 -4.09
N GLY A 184 -5.33 -4.72 -3.25
CA GLY A 184 -5.76 -4.85 -1.87
C GLY A 184 -5.26 -3.72 -0.98
N PHE A 185 -4.01 -3.28 -1.11
CA PHE A 185 -3.47 -2.20 -0.28
C PHE A 185 -3.55 -0.84 -0.96
N VAL A 186 -2.88 -0.64 -2.09
CA VAL A 186 -2.74 0.69 -2.71
C VAL A 186 -4.08 1.23 -3.18
N THR A 187 -4.84 0.45 -3.96
CA THR A 187 -6.12 0.90 -4.52
C THR A 187 -7.17 1.13 -3.44
N LEU A 188 -7.33 0.20 -2.48
CA LEU A 188 -8.33 0.39 -1.42
C LEU A 188 -7.99 1.58 -0.51
N THR A 189 -6.70 1.80 -0.21
CA THR A 189 -6.27 2.98 0.55
C THR A 189 -6.55 4.26 -0.22
N ALA A 190 -6.23 4.31 -1.52
CA ALA A 190 -6.48 5.49 -2.35
C ALA A 190 -7.97 5.83 -2.45
N ILE A 191 -8.83 4.82 -2.64
CA ILE A 191 -10.28 4.99 -2.69
C ILE A 191 -10.83 5.45 -1.33
N GLY A 192 -10.35 4.85 -0.24
CA GLY A 192 -10.70 5.29 1.11
C GLY A 192 -10.30 6.74 1.38
N ALA A 193 -9.08 7.11 0.99
CA ALA A 193 -8.56 8.46 1.15
C ALA A 193 -9.34 9.49 0.34
N THR A 194 -9.63 9.20 -0.92
CA THR A 194 -10.39 10.14 -1.77
C THR A 194 -11.84 10.30 -1.31
N HIS A 195 -12.53 9.24 -0.89
CA HIS A 195 -13.87 9.35 -0.31
C HIS A 195 -13.88 10.17 0.99
N HIS A 196 -12.77 10.15 1.75
CA HIS A 196 -12.65 10.91 3.00
C HIS A 196 -12.23 12.36 2.75
N LEU A 197 -11.21 12.58 1.91
CA LEU A 197 -10.54 13.87 1.77
C LEU A 197 -11.21 14.76 0.71
N LEU A 198 -11.70 14.20 -0.39
CA LEU A 198 -12.24 15.00 -1.49
C LEU A 198 -13.40 15.90 -1.06
N PRO A 199 -14.42 15.41 -0.33
CA PRO A 199 -15.49 16.26 0.18
C PRO A 199 -14.99 17.37 1.09
N ALA A 200 -14.00 17.06 1.94
CA ALA A 200 -13.42 18.04 2.87
C ALA A 200 -12.61 19.13 2.12
N ILE A 201 -11.86 18.75 1.08
CA ILE A 201 -11.07 19.68 0.25
C ILE A 201 -11.97 20.61 -0.56
N LEU A 202 -13.04 20.04 -1.15
CA LEU A 202 -13.99 20.80 -1.98
C LEU A 202 -15.07 21.52 -1.16
N ASN A 203 -15.09 21.33 0.16
CA ASN A 203 -16.14 21.83 1.06
C ASN A 203 -17.55 21.46 0.56
N THR A 204 -17.74 20.21 0.13
CA THR A 204 -18.98 19.67 -0.43
C THR A 204 -19.28 18.29 0.13
N GLU A 205 -20.43 17.73 -0.18
CA GLU A 205 -20.75 16.33 0.10
C GLU A 205 -20.50 15.44 -1.13
N LEU A 206 -20.27 14.16 -0.90
CA LEU A 206 -20.19 13.18 -1.98
C LEU A 206 -21.47 13.22 -2.81
N TYR A 207 -21.35 13.16 -4.16
CA TYR A 207 -22.48 13.13 -5.07
C TYR A 207 -23.50 12.07 -4.68
N SER A 208 -23.04 10.87 -4.39
CA SER A 208 -23.89 9.79 -3.93
C SER A 208 -23.23 8.99 -2.80
N PRO A 209 -23.63 9.21 -1.54
CA PRO A 209 -23.21 8.39 -0.42
C PRO A 209 -23.59 6.90 -0.57
N LYS A 210 -24.68 6.61 -1.32
CA LYS A 210 -25.09 5.23 -1.62
C LYS A 210 -24.08 4.53 -2.53
N LEU A 211 -23.61 5.20 -3.61
CA LEU A 211 -22.56 4.67 -4.47
C LEU A 211 -21.24 4.48 -3.71
N ALA A 212 -20.85 5.43 -2.87
CA ALA A 212 -19.67 5.29 -2.05
C ALA A 212 -19.73 4.05 -1.14
N ARG A 213 -20.88 3.82 -0.51
CA ARG A 213 -21.13 2.62 0.33
C ARG A 213 -21.09 1.33 -0.50
N LEU A 214 -21.73 1.33 -1.67
CA LEU A 214 -21.72 0.18 -2.58
C LEU A 214 -20.28 -0.19 -2.98
N VAL A 215 -19.49 0.76 -3.45
CA VAL A 215 -18.07 0.58 -3.80
C VAL A 215 -17.25 0.06 -2.62
N THR A 216 -17.49 0.59 -1.41
CA THR A 216 -16.81 0.17 -0.18
C THR A 216 -17.05 -1.30 0.17
N VAL A 217 -18.17 -1.87 -0.27
CA VAL A 217 -18.47 -3.30 -0.06
C VAL A 217 -17.99 -4.13 -1.26
N LEU A 218 -18.32 -3.71 -2.48
CA LEU A 218 -18.01 -4.48 -3.70
C LEU A 218 -16.51 -4.69 -3.91
N LEU A 219 -15.69 -3.66 -3.66
CA LEU A 219 -14.25 -3.78 -3.89
C LEU A 219 -13.58 -4.80 -2.97
N PRO A 220 -13.69 -4.74 -1.62
CA PRO A 220 -13.08 -5.74 -0.76
C PRO A 220 -13.63 -7.15 -0.97
N VAL A 221 -14.95 -7.29 -1.20
CA VAL A 221 -15.57 -8.59 -1.45
C VAL A 221 -15.10 -9.16 -2.79
N GLY A 222 -15.15 -8.36 -3.87
CA GLY A 222 -14.66 -8.78 -5.18
C GLY A 222 -13.18 -9.13 -5.13
N PHE A 223 -12.37 -8.36 -4.40
CA PHE A 223 -10.96 -8.66 -4.22
C PHE A 223 -10.72 -9.97 -3.44
N ALA A 224 -11.48 -10.24 -2.38
CA ALA A 224 -11.39 -11.50 -1.63
C ALA A 224 -11.74 -12.72 -2.51
N ILE A 225 -12.77 -12.58 -3.36
CA ILE A 225 -13.15 -13.65 -4.32
C ILE A 225 -12.08 -13.80 -5.41
N LEU A 226 -11.46 -12.71 -5.88
CA LEU A 226 -10.35 -12.78 -6.83
C LEU A 226 -9.16 -13.57 -6.25
N ILE A 227 -8.81 -13.35 -4.99
CA ILE A 227 -7.80 -14.15 -4.28
C ILE A 227 -8.18 -15.63 -4.29
N GLY A 228 -9.44 -15.97 -4.02
CA GLY A 228 -9.97 -17.32 -4.13
C GLY A 228 -9.78 -17.90 -5.53
N GLY A 229 -10.03 -17.11 -6.59
CA GLY A 229 -9.76 -17.48 -7.99
C GLY A 229 -8.30 -17.86 -8.23
N PHE A 230 -7.36 -17.05 -7.75
CA PHE A 230 -5.93 -17.35 -7.83
C PHE A 230 -5.53 -18.63 -7.08
N ILE A 231 -6.06 -18.84 -5.87
CA ILE A 231 -5.76 -20.03 -5.06
C ILE A 231 -6.29 -21.30 -5.74
N THR A 232 -7.48 -21.22 -6.33
CA THR A 232 -8.12 -22.36 -7.01
C THR A 232 -7.77 -22.49 -8.48
N SER A 233 -6.93 -21.57 -9.02
CA SER A 233 -6.55 -21.50 -10.44
C SER A 233 -7.77 -21.46 -11.37
N SER A 234 -8.85 -20.80 -10.95
CA SER A 234 -10.12 -20.71 -11.69
C SER A 234 -10.19 -19.45 -12.55
N LEU A 235 -9.72 -19.54 -13.79
CA LEU A 235 -9.75 -18.43 -14.74
C LEU A 235 -11.17 -17.85 -14.94
N ARG A 236 -12.21 -18.71 -14.90
CA ARG A 236 -13.61 -18.23 -15.02
C ARG A 236 -13.98 -17.31 -13.85
N LEU A 237 -13.60 -17.69 -12.64
CA LEU A 237 -13.85 -16.89 -11.43
C LEU A 237 -13.09 -15.57 -11.52
N GLU A 238 -11.82 -15.61 -11.92
CA GLU A 238 -10.98 -14.40 -12.08
C GLU A 238 -11.58 -13.42 -13.09
N LEU A 239 -12.06 -13.91 -14.25
CA LEU A 239 -12.70 -13.07 -15.29
C LEU A 239 -13.98 -12.41 -14.80
N VAL A 240 -14.89 -13.18 -14.19
CA VAL A 240 -16.18 -12.64 -13.70
C VAL A 240 -15.94 -11.59 -12.62
N ILE A 241 -15.06 -11.88 -11.66
CA ILE A 241 -14.77 -10.96 -10.57
C ILE A 241 -13.93 -9.78 -11.05
N GLY A 242 -12.99 -9.98 -11.99
CA GLY A 242 -12.28 -8.89 -12.64
C GLY A 242 -13.23 -7.88 -13.29
N GLY A 243 -14.24 -8.36 -14.00
CA GLY A 243 -15.30 -7.51 -14.56
C GLY A 243 -16.08 -6.72 -13.48
N LEU A 244 -16.43 -7.37 -12.37
CA LEU A 244 -17.09 -6.70 -11.24
C LEU A 244 -16.19 -5.64 -10.59
N LEU A 245 -14.90 -5.88 -10.45
CA LEU A 245 -13.94 -4.92 -9.92
C LEU A 245 -13.79 -3.71 -10.84
N VAL A 246 -13.72 -3.92 -12.17
CA VAL A 246 -13.69 -2.83 -13.16
C VAL A 246 -14.98 -2.00 -13.06
N LEU A 247 -16.15 -2.63 -12.97
CA LEU A 247 -17.42 -1.92 -12.77
C LEU A 247 -17.41 -1.11 -11.46
N SER A 248 -16.88 -1.68 -10.38
CA SER A 248 -16.78 -1.00 -9.09
C SER A 248 -15.88 0.25 -9.16
N ILE A 249 -14.76 0.15 -9.89
CA ILE A 249 -13.86 1.30 -10.13
C ILE A 249 -14.55 2.35 -11.01
N ALA A 250 -15.32 1.94 -12.02
CA ALA A 250 -16.09 2.86 -12.86
C ALA A 250 -17.16 3.62 -12.06
N LEU A 251 -17.89 2.93 -11.17
CA LEU A 251 -18.87 3.54 -10.26
C LEU A 251 -18.18 4.52 -9.27
N TYR A 252 -17.01 4.16 -8.77
CA TYR A 252 -16.20 5.04 -7.95
C TYR A 252 -15.79 6.30 -8.71
N ALA A 253 -15.21 6.15 -9.90
CA ALA A 253 -14.77 7.26 -10.74
C ALA A 253 -15.97 8.19 -11.09
N TYR A 254 -17.10 7.62 -11.46
CA TYR A 254 -18.34 8.39 -11.70
C TYR A 254 -18.73 9.21 -10.47
N ASN A 255 -18.74 8.61 -9.28
CA ASN A 255 -19.10 9.31 -8.05
C ASN A 255 -18.12 10.47 -7.75
N LEU A 256 -16.83 10.26 -7.97
CA LEU A 256 -15.81 11.31 -7.78
C LEU A 256 -15.98 12.47 -8.76
N VAL A 257 -16.10 12.18 -10.06
CA VAL A 257 -16.27 13.20 -11.10
C VAL A 257 -17.52 14.04 -10.81
N ARG A 258 -18.63 13.39 -10.48
CA ARG A 258 -19.89 14.09 -10.13
C ARG A 258 -19.78 14.89 -8.82
N THR A 259 -18.94 14.46 -7.89
CA THR A 259 -18.64 15.24 -6.66
C THR A 259 -17.83 16.49 -6.99
N TRP A 260 -16.83 16.35 -7.87
CA TRP A 260 -15.96 17.46 -8.25
C TRP A 260 -16.67 18.52 -9.11
N MET A 261 -17.70 18.13 -9.86
CA MET A 261 -18.51 19.02 -10.71
C MET A 261 -19.59 19.81 -9.95
N ARG A 262 -19.77 19.60 -8.65
CA ARG A 262 -20.70 20.33 -7.77
C ARG A 262 -20.07 21.59 -7.21
#